data_c8503ce0b0b74c83909dc2d6f83048f3
#
_entry.id   c8503ce0b0b74c83909dc2d6f83048f3
#
_cell.length_a   1.000
_cell.length_b   1.000
_cell.length_c   1.000
_cell.angle_alpha   90.00
_cell.angle_beta   90.00
_cell.angle_gamma   90.00
#
_symmetry.space_group_name_H-M   'P 1'
#
loop_
_entity.id
_entity.type
_entity.pdbx_description
1 polymer ?
#
loop_
_entity_poly.entity_id
_entity_poly.type
_entity_poly.pdbx_seq_one_letter_code
_entity_poly.pdbx_strand_id
1 'polypeptide(L)'
;MTDILDIAREKALENGEGLNKDELVQILNIEDERLPELLDLAHQVRIKHCGVDVSLEGIISLKTGGCPEDCHFCSQSGLFESPVRAVTLDIAELVEAAKQSEKMGASEFCIVAAVKGPTQQLLDQVAEAVTAIQEEVDISISASLGILTRDQAHQLAEMGVSRYNHNFETAESFFPNVVTTHTWQERKDTLENVLAEGMETCCGGIIGLGETIEQRAEFAVQLAEIQPHEVPMNFL
;
A
#
# COMPACT_ATOMS: atom_id res chain seq x y z
N MET A 1 -23.22 11.79 27.22
CA MET A 1 -21.97 11.43 26.54
C MET A 1 -21.97 12.19 25.23
N THR A 2 -20.89 12.79 24.84
CA THR A 2 -20.74 13.46 23.53
C THR A 2 -20.90 12.40 22.44
N ASP A 3 -21.60 12.74 21.37
CA ASP A 3 -21.79 11.84 20.22
C ASP A 3 -20.45 11.53 19.54
N ILE A 4 -20.27 10.28 19.09
CA ILE A 4 -19.00 9.88 18.47
C ILE A 4 -18.73 10.60 17.14
N LEU A 5 -19.78 10.95 16.38
CA LEU A 5 -19.60 11.72 15.16
C LEU A 5 -19.24 13.19 15.44
N ASP A 6 -19.69 13.77 16.55
CA ASP A 6 -19.26 15.11 16.98
C ASP A 6 -17.79 15.09 17.39
N ILE A 7 -17.34 14.05 18.11
CA ILE A 7 -15.93 13.86 18.46
C ILE A 7 -15.07 13.70 17.20
N ALA A 8 -15.53 12.87 16.27
CA ALA A 8 -14.81 12.64 15.01
C ALA A 8 -14.74 13.90 14.15
N ARG A 9 -15.79 14.72 14.13
CA ARG A 9 -15.81 16.01 13.44
C ARG A 9 -14.80 16.98 14.05
N GLU A 10 -14.85 17.17 15.37
CA GLU A 10 -13.90 18.05 16.06
C GLU A 10 -12.45 17.63 15.81
N LYS A 11 -12.14 16.33 16.01
CA LYS A 11 -10.78 15.82 15.84
C LYS A 11 -10.33 15.83 14.39
N ALA A 12 -10.98 15.05 13.52
CA ALA A 12 -10.50 14.80 12.17
C ALA A 12 -10.75 15.97 11.24
N LEU A 13 -11.93 16.61 11.31
CA LEU A 13 -12.26 17.70 10.41
C LEU A 13 -11.76 19.06 10.90
N GLU A 14 -11.88 19.38 12.17
CA GLU A 14 -11.54 20.72 12.66
C GLU A 14 -10.06 20.84 13.05
N ASN A 15 -9.56 19.89 13.85
CA ASN A 15 -8.21 19.94 14.42
C ASN A 15 -7.15 19.19 13.56
N GLY A 16 -7.53 18.29 12.67
CA GLY A 16 -6.60 17.44 11.92
C GLY A 16 -5.95 16.37 12.78
N GLU A 17 -6.64 15.91 13.81
CA GLU A 17 -6.19 14.88 14.75
C GLU A 17 -6.81 13.52 14.40
N GLY A 18 -6.07 12.42 14.64
CA GLY A 18 -6.59 11.06 14.52
C GLY A 18 -7.53 10.69 15.66
N LEU A 19 -8.41 9.72 15.41
CA LEU A 19 -9.20 9.07 16.45
C LEU A 19 -8.36 8.02 17.18
N ASN A 20 -8.57 7.87 18.48
CA ASN A 20 -7.95 6.77 19.22
C ASN A 20 -8.67 5.43 18.97
N LYS A 21 -8.10 4.31 19.47
CA LYS A 21 -8.65 2.97 19.22
C LYS A 21 -10.10 2.81 19.69
N ASP A 22 -10.45 3.33 20.87
CA ASP A 22 -11.79 3.19 21.43
C ASP A 22 -12.83 4.02 20.64
N GLU A 23 -12.45 5.20 20.16
CA GLU A 23 -13.26 6.03 19.28
C GLU A 23 -13.45 5.37 17.91
N LEU A 24 -12.40 4.74 17.35
CA LEU A 24 -12.48 3.97 16.11
C LEU A 24 -13.41 2.77 16.24
N VAL A 25 -13.37 2.04 17.36
CA VAL A 25 -14.30 0.94 17.62
C VAL A 25 -15.76 1.46 17.66
N GLN A 26 -16.02 2.62 18.25
CA GLN A 26 -17.34 3.21 18.25
C GLN A 26 -17.80 3.62 16.84
N ILE A 27 -16.93 4.23 16.02
CA ILE A 27 -17.22 4.56 14.62
C ILE A 27 -17.53 3.30 13.81
N LEU A 28 -16.72 2.24 13.96
CA LEU A 28 -16.89 0.97 13.24
C LEU A 28 -18.15 0.18 13.67
N ASN A 29 -18.73 0.51 14.81
CA ASN A 29 -19.99 -0.07 15.30
C ASN A 29 -21.17 0.91 15.17
N ILE A 30 -21.06 1.96 14.38
CA ILE A 30 -22.17 2.90 14.18
C ILE A 30 -23.36 2.17 13.55
N GLU A 31 -24.57 2.53 13.96
CA GLU A 31 -25.80 1.93 13.42
C GLU A 31 -25.99 2.31 11.94
N ASP A 32 -26.52 1.39 11.14
CA ASP A 32 -26.69 1.55 9.70
C ASP A 32 -27.49 2.80 9.32
N GLU A 33 -28.46 3.20 10.14
CA GLU A 33 -29.26 4.40 9.96
C GLU A 33 -28.42 5.69 9.98
N ARG A 34 -27.24 5.65 10.64
CA ARG A 34 -26.32 6.77 10.76
C ARG A 34 -25.16 6.73 9.77
N LEU A 35 -25.03 5.67 8.96
CA LEU A 35 -24.00 5.59 7.91
C LEU A 35 -23.96 6.81 6.98
N PRO A 36 -25.10 7.41 6.55
CA PRO A 36 -25.07 8.62 5.73
C PRO A 36 -24.35 9.79 6.41
N GLU A 37 -24.52 9.96 7.74
CA GLU A 37 -23.85 11.02 8.50
C GLU A 37 -22.33 10.79 8.55
N LEU A 38 -21.91 9.52 8.77
CA LEU A 38 -20.50 9.13 8.78
C LEU A 38 -19.85 9.33 7.41
N LEU A 39 -20.53 8.90 6.34
CA LEU A 39 -20.02 9.07 4.97
C LEU A 39 -19.88 10.54 4.57
N ASP A 40 -20.84 11.40 4.96
CA ASP A 40 -20.72 12.84 4.75
C ASP A 40 -19.55 13.44 5.51
N LEU A 41 -19.35 13.07 6.76
CA LEU A 41 -18.19 13.49 7.55
C LEU A 41 -16.87 13.03 6.92
N ALA A 42 -16.77 11.76 6.52
CA ALA A 42 -15.59 11.22 5.85
C ALA A 42 -15.30 11.96 4.53
N HIS A 43 -16.35 12.29 3.76
CA HIS A 43 -16.21 13.09 2.55
C HIS A 43 -15.68 14.50 2.84
N GLN A 44 -16.20 15.17 3.87
CA GLN A 44 -15.72 16.49 4.28
C GLN A 44 -14.25 16.46 4.69
N VAL A 45 -13.82 15.44 5.46
CA VAL A 45 -12.43 15.22 5.85
C VAL A 45 -11.55 15.04 4.59
N ARG A 46 -11.97 14.18 3.64
CA ARG A 46 -11.27 13.98 2.37
C ARG A 46 -11.11 15.29 1.61
N ILE A 47 -12.19 16.04 1.40
CA ILE A 47 -12.15 17.30 0.65
C ILE A 47 -11.22 18.31 1.32
N LYS A 48 -11.25 18.40 2.65
CA LYS A 48 -10.39 19.32 3.40
C LYS A 48 -8.90 19.00 3.26
N HIS A 49 -8.53 17.72 3.33
CA HIS A 49 -7.13 17.28 3.42
C HIS A 49 -6.53 16.84 2.09
N CYS A 50 -7.34 16.28 1.17
CA CYS A 50 -6.88 15.73 -0.10
C CYS A 50 -7.43 16.48 -1.33
N GLY A 51 -8.40 17.39 -1.15
CA GLY A 51 -9.03 18.12 -2.26
C GLY A 51 -9.99 17.27 -3.08
N VAL A 52 -10.24 17.71 -4.33
CA VAL A 52 -11.20 17.08 -5.24
C VAL A 52 -10.53 16.22 -6.32
N ASP A 53 -9.23 16.39 -6.50
CA ASP A 53 -8.49 15.71 -7.55
C ASP A 53 -8.36 14.21 -7.26
N VAL A 54 -8.25 13.41 -8.31
CA VAL A 54 -8.04 11.97 -8.28
C VAL A 54 -6.76 11.66 -9.03
N SER A 55 -5.79 11.04 -8.36
CA SER A 55 -4.56 10.56 -9.00
C SER A 55 -4.81 9.20 -9.63
N LEU A 56 -4.17 8.95 -10.77
CA LEU A 56 -4.17 7.66 -11.45
C LEU A 56 -2.76 7.07 -11.38
N GLU A 57 -2.68 5.79 -11.01
CA GLU A 57 -1.45 5.00 -11.02
C GLU A 57 -1.56 3.89 -12.06
N GLY A 58 -0.54 3.75 -12.91
CA GLY A 58 -0.35 2.58 -13.77
C GLY A 58 0.42 1.51 -13.00
N ILE A 59 0.02 0.24 -13.10
CA ILE A 59 0.68 -0.86 -12.41
C ILE A 59 1.04 -1.96 -13.41
N ILE A 60 2.29 -2.44 -13.34
CA ILE A 60 2.74 -3.59 -14.10
C ILE A 60 3.49 -4.59 -13.23
N SER A 61 3.23 -5.87 -13.45
CA SER A 61 3.98 -6.95 -12.81
C SER A 61 5.18 -7.35 -13.66
N LEU A 62 6.37 -6.87 -13.33
CA LEU A 62 7.63 -7.33 -13.90
C LEU A 62 7.79 -8.85 -13.73
N LYS A 63 7.37 -9.38 -12.58
CA LYS A 63 7.37 -10.81 -12.30
C LYS A 63 6.07 -11.23 -11.62
N THR A 64 5.42 -12.27 -12.17
CA THR A 64 4.21 -12.88 -11.60
C THR A 64 4.45 -14.32 -11.17
N GLY A 65 3.66 -14.81 -10.21
CA GLY A 65 3.62 -16.17 -9.74
C GLY A 65 4.89 -16.69 -9.07
N GLY A 66 4.77 -17.81 -8.38
CA GLY A 66 5.91 -18.49 -7.75
C GLY A 66 6.54 -17.76 -6.58
N CYS A 67 5.83 -16.81 -5.94
CA CYS A 67 6.28 -16.18 -4.71
C CYS A 67 6.43 -17.25 -3.61
N PRO A 68 7.53 -17.27 -2.84
CA PRO A 68 7.75 -18.27 -1.80
C PRO A 68 6.96 -18.04 -0.52
N GLU A 69 6.16 -16.97 -0.45
CA GLU A 69 5.39 -16.58 0.71
C GLU A 69 3.98 -17.20 0.72
N ASP A 70 3.44 -17.45 1.93
CA ASP A 70 2.15 -18.10 2.15
C ASP A 70 0.99 -17.14 2.43
N CYS A 71 1.06 -15.92 1.95
CA CYS A 71 -0.02 -14.95 2.15
C CYS A 71 -1.36 -15.50 1.62
N HIS A 72 -2.32 -15.83 2.50
CA HIS A 72 -3.55 -16.55 2.17
C HIS A 72 -4.48 -15.82 1.20
N PHE A 73 -4.35 -14.50 1.10
CA PHE A 73 -5.11 -13.65 0.18
C PHE A 73 -4.45 -13.46 -1.18
N CYS A 74 -3.19 -13.92 -1.36
CA CYS A 74 -2.37 -13.55 -2.52
C CYS A 74 -2.33 -14.66 -3.57
N SER A 75 -2.87 -14.38 -4.75
CA SER A 75 -2.82 -15.29 -5.90
C SER A 75 -1.41 -15.50 -6.50
N GLN A 76 -0.41 -14.70 -6.08
CA GLN A 76 0.97 -14.81 -6.55
C GLN A 76 1.78 -15.87 -5.79
N SER A 77 1.26 -16.39 -4.67
CA SER A 77 1.92 -17.44 -3.88
C SER A 77 2.15 -18.71 -4.71
N GLY A 78 3.37 -19.24 -4.67
CA GLY A 78 3.71 -20.55 -5.26
C GLY A 78 3.38 -21.72 -4.34
N LEU A 79 2.87 -21.47 -3.14
CA LEU A 79 2.53 -22.49 -2.14
C LEU A 79 1.08 -22.96 -2.25
N PHE A 80 0.24 -22.22 -2.97
CA PHE A 80 -1.17 -22.52 -3.19
C PHE A 80 -1.47 -22.77 -4.67
N GLU A 81 -2.55 -23.47 -4.96
CA GLU A 81 -3.08 -23.57 -6.32
C GLU A 81 -3.59 -22.19 -6.77
N SER A 82 -3.05 -21.68 -7.87
CA SER A 82 -3.40 -20.39 -8.43
C SER A 82 -3.43 -20.46 -9.95
N PRO A 83 -4.39 -19.75 -10.62
CA PRO A 83 -4.41 -19.64 -12.06
C PRO A 83 -3.30 -18.72 -12.60
N VAL A 84 -2.58 -17.99 -11.74
CA VAL A 84 -1.51 -17.07 -12.12
C VAL A 84 -0.31 -17.85 -12.63
N ARG A 85 0.10 -17.53 -13.86
CA ARG A 85 1.30 -18.11 -14.47
C ARG A 85 2.54 -17.33 -14.05
N ALA A 86 3.64 -18.05 -13.84
CA ALA A 86 4.94 -17.44 -13.63
C ALA A 86 5.44 -16.85 -14.97
N VAL A 87 5.53 -15.53 -15.02
CA VAL A 87 6.01 -14.77 -16.17
C VAL A 87 6.97 -13.69 -15.66
N THR A 88 8.00 -13.40 -16.44
CA THR A 88 8.86 -12.23 -16.25
C THR A 88 8.82 -11.43 -17.56
N LEU A 89 8.48 -10.15 -17.46
CA LEU A 89 8.44 -9.25 -18.60
C LEU A 89 9.86 -8.74 -18.95
N ASP A 90 10.07 -8.35 -20.18
CA ASP A 90 11.27 -7.63 -20.58
C ASP A 90 11.11 -6.10 -20.39
N ILE A 91 12.23 -5.38 -20.54
CA ILE A 91 12.26 -3.92 -20.32
C ILE A 91 11.43 -3.18 -21.36
N ALA A 92 11.39 -3.64 -22.61
CA ALA A 92 10.61 -3.00 -23.66
C ALA A 92 9.11 -3.07 -23.37
N GLU A 93 8.63 -4.19 -22.80
CA GLU A 93 7.24 -4.34 -22.35
C GLU A 93 6.90 -3.38 -21.21
N LEU A 94 7.85 -3.15 -20.29
CA LEU A 94 7.69 -2.20 -19.17
C LEU A 94 7.62 -0.74 -19.68
N VAL A 95 8.50 -0.35 -20.57
CA VAL A 95 8.51 0.99 -21.20
C VAL A 95 7.20 1.24 -21.94
N GLU A 96 6.74 0.29 -22.74
CA GLU A 96 5.48 0.42 -23.48
C GLU A 96 4.28 0.55 -22.53
N ALA A 97 4.25 -0.20 -21.43
CA ALA A 97 3.20 -0.08 -20.42
C ALA A 97 3.24 1.28 -19.72
N ALA A 98 4.42 1.83 -19.42
CA ALA A 98 4.55 3.16 -18.84
C ALA A 98 4.05 4.25 -19.79
N LYS A 99 4.38 4.17 -21.10
CA LYS A 99 3.84 5.08 -22.15
C LYS A 99 2.31 5.03 -22.23
N GLN A 100 1.73 3.84 -22.12
CA GLN A 100 0.28 3.69 -22.14
C GLN A 100 -0.35 4.29 -20.87
N SER A 101 0.26 4.12 -19.71
CA SER A 101 -0.20 4.69 -18.45
C SER A 101 -0.17 6.22 -18.48
N GLU A 102 0.92 6.83 -18.91
CA GLU A 102 1.05 8.29 -19.11
C GLU A 102 -0.03 8.81 -20.08
N LYS A 103 -0.21 8.15 -21.21
CA LYS A 103 -1.24 8.51 -22.20
C LYS A 103 -2.66 8.44 -21.66
N MET A 104 -2.93 7.59 -20.69
CA MET A 104 -4.21 7.50 -19.97
C MET A 104 -4.34 8.54 -18.85
N GLY A 105 -3.30 9.34 -18.60
CA GLY A 105 -3.29 10.38 -17.60
C GLY A 105 -2.80 9.93 -16.22
N ALA A 106 -2.14 8.78 -16.13
CA ALA A 106 -1.49 8.37 -14.88
C ALA A 106 -0.32 9.31 -14.56
N SER A 107 -0.22 9.71 -13.30
CA SER A 107 0.90 10.50 -12.76
C SER A 107 1.99 9.63 -12.16
N GLU A 108 1.71 8.35 -11.95
CA GLU A 108 2.62 7.39 -11.33
C GLU A 108 2.53 6.02 -12.02
N PHE A 109 3.65 5.31 -12.03
CA PHE A 109 3.78 3.97 -12.61
C PHE A 109 4.51 3.03 -11.63
N CYS A 110 3.82 1.97 -11.20
CA CYS A 110 4.33 1.01 -10.22
C CYS A 110 4.90 -0.25 -10.89
N ILE A 111 6.15 -0.57 -10.58
CA ILE A 111 6.80 -1.82 -10.96
C ILE A 111 6.66 -2.84 -9.82
N VAL A 112 5.95 -3.93 -10.07
CA VAL A 112 5.65 -4.96 -9.07
C VAL A 112 6.38 -6.25 -9.38
N ALA A 113 6.90 -6.94 -8.36
CA ALA A 113 7.44 -8.30 -8.52
C ALA A 113 6.94 -9.24 -7.41
N ALA A 114 6.46 -10.42 -7.80
CA ALA A 114 6.03 -11.48 -6.90
C ALA A 114 7.23 -12.19 -6.25
N VAL A 115 7.78 -11.59 -5.20
CA VAL A 115 8.96 -12.09 -4.45
C VAL A 115 8.81 -11.79 -2.95
N LYS A 116 9.55 -12.50 -2.10
CA LYS A 116 9.66 -12.16 -0.67
C LYS A 116 10.42 -10.85 -0.47
N GLY A 117 11.50 -10.66 -1.21
CA GLY A 117 12.33 -9.47 -1.28
C GLY A 117 13.23 -9.56 -2.51
N PRO A 118 13.76 -8.44 -3.02
CA PRO A 118 14.51 -8.43 -4.27
C PRO A 118 15.90 -9.05 -4.08
N THR A 119 16.32 -9.84 -5.07
CA THR A 119 17.73 -10.20 -5.23
C THR A 119 18.47 -9.05 -5.90
N GLN A 120 19.82 -9.03 -5.86
CA GLN A 120 20.60 -8.03 -6.56
C GLN A 120 20.31 -8.05 -8.08
N GLN A 121 20.15 -9.23 -8.67
CA GLN A 121 19.78 -9.35 -10.08
C GLN A 121 18.43 -8.69 -10.40
N LEU A 122 17.44 -8.78 -9.50
CA LEU A 122 16.15 -8.11 -9.69
C LEU A 122 16.29 -6.59 -9.53
N LEU A 123 17.12 -6.12 -8.58
CA LEU A 123 17.42 -4.69 -8.45
C LEU A 123 18.11 -4.13 -9.68
N ASP A 124 19.06 -4.87 -10.25
CA ASP A 124 19.74 -4.48 -11.50
C ASP A 124 18.73 -4.36 -12.66
N GLN A 125 17.78 -5.31 -12.78
CA GLN A 125 16.71 -5.25 -13.79
C GLN A 125 15.76 -4.05 -13.56
N VAL A 126 15.43 -3.76 -12.29
CA VAL A 126 14.61 -2.59 -11.96
C VAL A 126 15.36 -1.29 -12.30
N ALA A 127 16.65 -1.21 -12.05
CA ALA A 127 17.47 -0.05 -12.39
C ALA A 127 17.50 0.20 -13.92
N GLU A 128 17.66 -0.85 -14.72
CA GLU A 128 17.59 -0.76 -16.19
C GLU A 128 16.19 -0.32 -16.64
N ALA A 129 15.13 -0.87 -16.04
CA ALA A 129 13.74 -0.50 -16.37
C ALA A 129 13.44 0.96 -16.01
N VAL A 130 13.83 1.41 -14.81
CA VAL A 130 13.63 2.80 -14.36
C VAL A 130 14.33 3.76 -15.29
N THR A 131 15.60 3.50 -15.63
CA THR A 131 16.38 4.33 -16.58
C THR A 131 15.68 4.39 -17.94
N ALA A 132 15.29 3.25 -18.51
CA ALA A 132 14.66 3.20 -19.82
C ALA A 132 13.28 3.89 -19.85
N ILE A 133 12.52 3.80 -18.76
CA ILE A 133 11.23 4.49 -18.65
C ILE A 133 11.46 6.01 -18.57
N GLN A 134 12.36 6.48 -17.72
CA GLN A 134 12.65 7.90 -17.54
C GLN A 134 13.22 8.59 -18.78
N GLU A 135 13.86 7.85 -19.68
CA GLU A 135 14.33 8.38 -20.98
C GLU A 135 13.17 8.66 -21.95
N GLU A 136 12.03 8.00 -21.79
CA GLU A 136 10.91 7.99 -22.75
C GLU A 136 9.61 8.61 -22.24
N VAL A 137 9.43 8.68 -20.90
CA VAL A 137 8.16 9.01 -20.24
C VAL A 137 8.40 9.92 -19.04
N ASP A 138 7.59 10.97 -18.91
CA ASP A 138 7.60 11.87 -17.74
C ASP A 138 6.56 11.43 -16.71
N ILE A 139 6.88 10.38 -15.97
CA ILE A 139 5.99 9.77 -14.97
C ILE A 139 6.79 9.42 -13.71
N SER A 140 6.21 9.61 -12.53
CA SER A 140 6.81 9.17 -11.28
C SER A 140 6.85 7.65 -11.20
N ILE A 141 7.91 7.07 -10.64
CA ILE A 141 8.05 5.62 -10.54
C ILE A 141 7.94 5.18 -9.09
N SER A 142 7.03 4.25 -8.84
CA SER A 142 6.93 3.50 -7.59
C SER A 142 7.32 2.03 -7.79
N ALA A 143 7.59 1.33 -6.69
CA ALA A 143 7.96 -0.08 -6.73
C ALA A 143 7.29 -0.88 -5.60
N SER A 144 7.01 -2.17 -5.87
CA SER A 144 6.54 -3.15 -4.89
C SER A 144 7.28 -4.47 -5.09
N LEU A 145 8.37 -4.65 -4.36
CA LEU A 145 9.34 -5.75 -4.53
C LEU A 145 9.48 -6.62 -3.26
N GLY A 146 8.47 -6.59 -2.37
CA GLY A 146 8.50 -7.32 -1.11
C GLY A 146 9.27 -6.61 0.00
N ILE A 147 9.88 -7.39 0.91
CA ILE A 147 10.60 -6.91 2.09
C ILE A 147 11.97 -6.36 1.68
N LEU A 148 12.32 -5.17 2.20
CA LEU A 148 13.58 -4.49 1.89
C LEU A 148 14.50 -4.39 3.11
N THR A 149 15.77 -4.67 2.89
CA THR A 149 16.84 -4.19 3.78
C THR A 149 17.07 -2.69 3.57
N ARG A 150 17.78 -2.05 4.49
CA ARG A 150 18.17 -0.63 4.37
C ARG A 150 18.96 -0.36 3.10
N ASP A 151 19.92 -1.22 2.77
CA ASP A 151 20.77 -1.07 1.58
C ASP A 151 19.96 -1.21 0.28
N GLN A 152 18.92 -2.07 0.26
CA GLN A 152 18.02 -2.21 -0.89
C GLN A 152 17.11 -1.00 -1.04
N ALA A 153 16.60 -0.43 0.05
CA ALA A 153 15.84 0.81 0.02
C ALA A 153 16.68 1.98 -0.50
N HIS A 154 17.94 2.07 -0.05
CA HIS A 154 18.91 3.06 -0.54
C HIS A 154 19.14 2.93 -2.06
N GLN A 155 19.38 1.70 -2.56
CA GLN A 155 19.56 1.47 -3.99
C GLN A 155 18.34 1.92 -4.82
N LEU A 156 17.10 1.63 -4.35
CA LEU A 156 15.88 2.05 -5.03
C LEU A 156 15.74 3.59 -5.07
N ALA A 157 16.05 4.27 -3.98
CA ALA A 157 16.05 5.74 -3.95
C ALA A 157 17.08 6.33 -4.93
N GLU A 158 18.28 5.76 -4.99
CA GLU A 158 19.34 6.17 -5.94
C GLU A 158 18.96 5.92 -7.42
N MET A 159 18.11 4.93 -7.70
CA MET A 159 17.56 4.66 -9.05
C MET A 159 16.50 5.69 -9.46
N GLY A 160 15.98 6.49 -8.53
CA GLY A 160 14.90 7.45 -8.77
C GLY A 160 13.49 6.90 -8.52
N VAL A 161 13.35 5.82 -7.76
CA VAL A 161 12.06 5.37 -7.24
C VAL A 161 11.59 6.38 -6.20
N SER A 162 10.43 6.98 -6.41
CA SER A 162 9.88 8.03 -5.54
C SER A 162 9.02 7.50 -4.40
N ARG A 163 8.36 6.34 -4.60
CA ARG A 163 7.45 5.71 -3.64
C ARG A 163 7.63 4.21 -3.60
N TYR A 164 7.42 3.61 -2.42
CA TYR A 164 7.43 2.17 -2.25
C TYR A 164 6.10 1.67 -1.69
N ASN A 165 5.49 0.70 -2.38
CA ASN A 165 4.20 0.11 -2.05
C ASN A 165 4.41 -1.16 -1.25
N HIS A 166 4.10 -1.12 0.06
CA HIS A 166 4.24 -2.26 0.95
C HIS A 166 3.18 -2.25 2.06
N ASN A 167 2.13 -3.02 1.88
CA ASN A 167 0.98 -3.05 2.77
C ASN A 167 1.28 -3.75 4.10
N PHE A 168 0.63 -3.33 5.18
CA PHE A 168 0.50 -4.13 6.40
C PHE A 168 -0.48 -5.30 6.24
N GLU A 169 -1.44 -5.17 5.33
CA GLU A 169 -2.54 -6.07 5.00
C GLU A 169 -3.61 -6.16 6.09
N THR A 170 -3.22 -6.26 7.37
CA THR A 170 -4.11 -6.31 8.53
C THR A 170 -3.38 -5.88 9.81
N ALA A 171 -4.07 -5.87 10.95
CA ALA A 171 -3.49 -5.59 12.26
C ALA A 171 -2.38 -6.59 12.62
N GLU A 172 -1.38 -6.15 13.37
CA GLU A 172 -0.29 -6.99 13.89
C GLU A 172 -0.84 -8.19 14.66
N SER A 173 -1.85 -7.98 15.52
CA SER A 173 -2.46 -9.04 16.33
C SER A 173 -3.17 -10.12 15.51
N PHE A 174 -3.61 -9.80 14.29
CA PHE A 174 -4.28 -10.74 13.39
C PHE A 174 -3.36 -11.32 12.31
N PHE A 175 -2.26 -10.66 12.00
CA PHE A 175 -1.35 -11.01 10.92
C PHE A 175 -0.89 -12.47 10.89
N PRO A 176 -0.57 -13.12 12.04
CA PRO A 176 -0.17 -14.55 12.05
C PRO A 176 -1.25 -15.52 11.57
N ASN A 177 -2.52 -15.08 11.48
CA ASN A 177 -3.62 -15.91 10.95
C ASN A 177 -3.65 -15.93 9.40
N VAL A 178 -2.97 -15.00 8.75
CA VAL A 178 -3.00 -14.85 7.29
C VAL A 178 -1.65 -14.99 6.62
N VAL A 179 -0.55 -14.87 7.37
CA VAL A 179 0.82 -15.04 6.88
C VAL A 179 1.68 -15.70 7.96
N THR A 180 2.46 -16.73 7.60
CA THR A 180 3.39 -17.40 8.53
C THR A 180 4.85 -17.38 8.08
N THR A 181 5.12 -17.05 6.82
CA THR A 181 6.48 -17.06 6.22
C THR A 181 7.28 -15.78 6.48
N HIS A 182 6.62 -14.74 6.94
CA HIS A 182 7.24 -13.51 7.44
C HIS A 182 6.33 -12.84 8.50
N THR A 183 6.86 -11.84 9.20
CA THR A 183 6.18 -11.17 10.31
C THR A 183 5.63 -9.80 9.88
N TRP A 184 4.67 -9.29 10.63
CA TRP A 184 4.18 -7.92 10.51
C TRP A 184 5.32 -6.90 10.76
N GLN A 185 6.21 -7.21 11.71
CA GLN A 185 7.36 -6.35 12.01
C GLN A 185 8.32 -6.22 10.82
N GLU A 186 8.60 -7.30 10.07
CA GLU A 186 9.41 -7.22 8.85
C GLU A 186 8.80 -6.28 7.80
N ARG A 187 7.46 -6.18 7.73
CA ARG A 187 6.78 -5.21 6.87
C ARG A 187 6.96 -3.78 7.38
N LYS A 188 6.82 -3.57 8.69
CA LYS A 188 7.05 -2.27 9.33
C LYS A 188 8.49 -1.80 9.12
N ASP A 189 9.46 -2.67 9.38
CA ASP A 189 10.89 -2.38 9.17
C ASP A 189 11.17 -1.97 7.71
N THR A 190 10.48 -2.59 6.75
CA THR A 190 10.59 -2.20 5.33
C THR A 190 10.14 -0.76 5.11
N LEU A 191 8.98 -0.37 5.64
CA LEU A 191 8.46 0.99 5.51
C LEU A 191 9.37 2.02 6.22
N GLU A 192 9.90 1.68 7.39
CA GLU A 192 10.85 2.51 8.11
C GLU A 192 12.16 2.69 7.32
N ASN A 193 12.65 1.63 6.66
CA ASN A 193 13.81 1.70 5.77
C ASN A 193 13.56 2.63 4.57
N VAL A 194 12.38 2.53 3.96
CA VAL A 194 11.95 3.39 2.84
C VAL A 194 11.88 4.86 3.23
N LEU A 195 11.21 5.17 4.34
CA LEU A 195 11.09 6.53 4.87
C LEU A 195 12.45 7.14 5.21
N ALA A 196 13.36 6.33 5.73
CA ALA A 196 14.70 6.78 6.10
C ALA A 196 15.59 7.13 4.89
N GLU A 197 15.24 6.68 3.69
CA GLU A 197 15.87 7.08 2.41
C GLU A 197 15.11 8.22 1.70
N GLY A 198 14.08 8.78 2.34
CA GLY A 198 13.33 9.93 1.81
C GLY A 198 12.33 9.58 0.73
N MET A 199 12.05 8.30 0.50
CA MET A 199 10.97 7.88 -0.38
C MET A 199 9.62 8.00 0.31
N GLU A 200 8.56 8.19 -0.47
CA GLU A 200 7.18 8.07 -0.01
C GLU A 200 6.79 6.61 0.25
N THR A 201 5.79 6.40 1.08
CA THR A 201 5.23 5.06 1.34
C THR A 201 3.76 4.99 0.95
N CYS A 202 3.39 3.86 0.34
CA CYS A 202 2.01 3.45 0.15
C CYS A 202 1.80 2.19 1.00
N CYS A 203 0.95 2.28 2.03
CA CYS A 203 0.71 1.18 2.97
C CYS A 203 -0.76 1.13 3.37
N GLY A 204 -1.40 0.03 3.10
CA GLY A 204 -2.80 -0.25 3.43
C GLY A 204 -3.02 -1.71 3.69
N GLY A 205 -4.21 -2.22 3.34
CA GLY A 205 -4.54 -3.61 3.58
C GLY A 205 -5.88 -4.07 3.06
N ILE A 206 -6.35 -5.19 3.60
CA ILE A 206 -7.55 -5.89 3.15
C ILE A 206 -8.51 -6.05 4.32
N ILE A 207 -9.74 -5.60 4.16
CA ILE A 207 -10.83 -5.81 5.11
C ILE A 207 -11.62 -7.05 4.71
N GLY A 208 -11.94 -7.91 5.70
CA GLY A 208 -12.71 -9.14 5.47
C GLY A 208 -11.89 -10.42 5.51
N LEU A 209 -10.64 -10.37 5.97
CA LEU A 209 -9.77 -11.55 6.15
C LEU A 209 -10.18 -12.44 7.35
N GLY A 210 -11.14 -11.99 8.17
CA GLY A 210 -11.61 -12.65 9.39
C GLY A 210 -11.25 -11.91 10.68
N GLU A 211 -10.69 -10.71 10.56
CA GLU A 211 -10.36 -9.82 11.66
C GLU A 211 -11.61 -9.28 12.37
N THR A 212 -11.47 -8.99 13.66
CA THR A 212 -12.53 -8.35 14.47
C THR A 212 -12.56 -6.83 14.27
N ILE A 213 -13.62 -6.18 14.78
CA ILE A 213 -13.74 -4.70 14.79
C ILE A 213 -12.57 -4.06 15.56
N GLU A 214 -12.19 -4.64 16.70
CA GLU A 214 -11.07 -4.16 17.52
C GLU A 214 -9.74 -4.27 16.76
N GLN A 215 -9.58 -5.30 15.91
CA GLN A 215 -8.41 -5.47 15.05
C GLN A 215 -8.44 -4.48 13.88
N ARG A 216 -9.60 -4.15 13.31
CA ARG A 216 -9.71 -3.05 12.33
C ARG A 216 -9.30 -1.70 12.93
N ALA A 217 -9.75 -1.43 14.15
CA ALA A 217 -9.36 -0.22 14.88
C ALA A 217 -7.85 -0.21 15.19
N GLU A 218 -7.27 -1.35 15.59
CA GLU A 218 -5.83 -1.50 15.78
C GLU A 218 -5.06 -1.24 14.49
N PHE A 219 -5.49 -1.82 13.38
CA PHE A 219 -4.88 -1.60 12.07
C PHE A 219 -4.88 -0.12 11.66
N ALA A 220 -6.00 0.59 11.87
CA ALA A 220 -6.07 2.01 11.57
C ALA A 220 -5.11 2.85 12.43
N VAL A 221 -4.93 2.51 13.73
CA VAL A 221 -3.94 3.16 14.60
C VAL A 221 -2.51 2.89 14.11
N GLN A 222 -2.20 1.65 13.74
CA GLN A 222 -0.87 1.27 13.23
C GLN A 222 -0.53 1.97 11.90
N LEU A 223 -1.52 2.16 11.01
CA LEU A 223 -1.34 2.98 9.81
C LEU A 223 -1.06 4.45 10.15
N ALA A 224 -1.78 5.00 11.13
CA ALA A 224 -1.58 6.37 11.58
C ALA A 224 -0.18 6.60 12.21
N GLU A 225 0.42 5.58 12.83
CA GLU A 225 1.79 5.66 13.39
C GLU A 225 2.86 5.77 12.29
N ILE A 226 2.69 5.06 11.17
CA ILE A 226 3.61 5.11 10.02
C ILE A 226 3.39 6.36 9.17
N GLN A 227 2.18 6.91 9.16
CA GLN A 227 1.79 8.07 8.35
C GLN A 227 2.12 7.89 6.85
N PRO A 228 1.63 6.82 6.20
CA PRO A 228 1.91 6.62 4.79
C PRO A 228 1.28 7.72 3.94
N HIS A 229 1.90 8.01 2.79
CA HIS A 229 1.40 9.00 1.83
C HIS A 229 0.12 8.53 1.14
N GLU A 230 -0.01 7.21 0.97
CA GLU A 230 -1.22 6.58 0.45
C GLU A 230 -1.65 5.39 1.30
N VAL A 231 -2.97 5.19 1.41
CA VAL A 231 -3.57 4.08 2.16
C VAL A 231 -4.56 3.32 1.25
N PRO A 232 -4.08 2.35 0.46
CA PRO A 232 -4.98 1.52 -0.35
C PRO A 232 -5.77 0.57 0.55
N MET A 233 -7.10 0.57 0.39
CA MET A 233 -7.99 -0.31 1.13
C MET A 233 -8.75 -1.22 0.17
N ASN A 234 -8.57 -2.52 0.33
CA ASN A 234 -9.25 -3.54 -0.44
C ASN A 234 -10.26 -4.30 0.43
N PHE A 235 -11.22 -4.96 -0.22
CA PHE A 235 -12.23 -5.79 0.43
C PHE A 235 -12.19 -7.18 -0.19
N LEU A 236 -12.25 -8.21 0.69
CA LEU A 236 -12.28 -9.61 0.26
C LEU A 236 -13.72 -10.07 0.00
#